data_2ee886a9cfeba575f710d06c517e65bc
#
_entry.id   2ee886a9cfeba575f710d06c517e65bc
#
_cell.length_a   1.000
_cell.length_b   1.000
_cell.length_c   1.000
_cell.angle_alpha   90.00
_cell.angle_beta   90.00
_cell.angle_gamma   90.00
#
_symmetry.space_group_name_H-M   'P 1'
#
loop_
_entity.id
_entity.type
_entity.pdbx_description
1 polymer ?
#
loop_
_entity_poly.entity_id
_entity_poly.type
_entity_poly.pdbx_seq_one_letter_code
_entity_poly.pdbx_strand_id
1 'polypeptide(L)'
;MAIHKHFVLTLKLTLILASFISAINSLADSTKSVILIIGDGMDDHQITIARNYLAGSRGTLLLDKMPFRGVAQVLTIDEVSGLPVYVADSANTATALATGQVTSRGRIATSAGKDLDLPTIVELANGKGYRTGLVTTSSITDATPASFAAHVSSRYCESPAAMVNIVKYGIELGSCIDDLKANGGLGSISEQLAKSNLHLLLGGGRQYFIANNSVGQSTAIQLAAENGFTIINSWKEIDNIHPNDKVLGLFAEEHLPVKLKGEADRAAETPKKSILNRINNYFGEVTLPSPMNCIANSDFMDTPTLKEMSKMAIKQLSYENRDGFFLMIESASIDKQSHERKPCGSIGELDQLIDAVSVALEYAKENPDTLVLVTSDHTHAAQIVPDKSLFSEYPMPVYTPGKIARVFTKEGGILAINYATSNFEAEEHTGANVPIFGNQIAVSEKLPTYMLQPDVFSFMARYLELN
;
A
#
# COMPACT_ATOMS: atom_id res chain seq x y z
N MET A 1 55.02 -49.80 16.07
CA MET A 1 55.11 -48.48 15.38
C MET A 1 54.11 -48.36 14.20
N ALA A 2 53.53 -49.42 13.63
CA ALA A 2 52.59 -49.39 12.53
C ALA A 2 51.12 -49.05 12.96
N ILE A 3 50.68 -49.46 14.11
CA ILE A 3 49.30 -49.28 14.60
C ILE A 3 48.99 -47.80 14.91
N HIS A 4 49.99 -47.03 15.33
CA HIS A 4 49.79 -45.61 15.68
C HIS A 4 49.62 -44.70 14.45
N LYS A 5 50.17 -45.08 13.28
CA LYS A 5 50.05 -44.34 12.01
C LYS A 5 48.65 -44.50 11.37
N HIS A 6 48.04 -45.68 11.49
CA HIS A 6 46.69 -45.90 10.96
C HIS A 6 45.60 -45.18 11.76
N PHE A 7 45.75 -45.08 13.09
CA PHE A 7 44.80 -44.39 13.93
C PHE A 7 44.79 -42.88 13.69
N VAL A 8 45.94 -42.25 13.45
CA VAL A 8 46.07 -40.82 13.17
C VAL A 8 45.58 -40.48 11.76
N LEU A 9 45.72 -41.39 10.79
CA LEU A 9 45.26 -41.20 9.43
C LEU A 9 43.73 -41.29 9.33
N THR A 10 43.11 -42.26 10.05
CA THR A 10 41.64 -42.41 10.12
C THR A 10 40.98 -41.25 10.84
N LEU A 11 41.59 -40.71 11.92
CA LEU A 11 41.07 -39.58 12.64
C LEU A 11 41.14 -38.26 11.83
N LYS A 12 42.20 -38.10 11.02
CA LYS A 12 42.31 -36.94 10.10
C LYS A 12 41.32 -37.03 8.93
N LEU A 13 41.06 -38.23 8.41
CA LEU A 13 40.08 -38.43 7.34
C LEU A 13 38.63 -38.16 7.83
N THR A 14 38.28 -38.60 9.06
CA THR A 14 37.00 -38.37 9.66
C THR A 14 36.76 -36.88 9.98
N LEU A 15 37.78 -36.15 10.42
CA LEU A 15 37.71 -34.71 10.66
C LEU A 15 37.57 -33.91 9.35
N ILE A 16 38.23 -34.33 8.28
CA ILE A 16 38.10 -33.68 6.95
C ILE A 16 36.72 -33.96 6.36
N LEU A 17 36.18 -35.20 6.50
CA LEU A 17 34.84 -35.53 6.05
C LEU A 17 33.74 -34.78 6.85
N ALA A 18 33.91 -34.64 8.16
CA ALA A 18 32.99 -33.85 9.02
C ALA A 18 33.06 -32.36 8.67
N SER A 19 34.22 -31.80 8.33
CA SER A 19 34.39 -30.43 7.87
C SER A 19 33.75 -30.19 6.49
N PHE A 20 33.83 -31.17 5.58
CA PHE A 20 33.17 -31.12 4.27
C PHE A 20 31.63 -31.23 4.38
N ILE A 21 31.10 -32.09 5.28
CA ILE A 21 29.69 -32.24 5.52
C ILE A 21 29.13 -30.95 6.20
N SER A 22 29.89 -30.30 7.08
CA SER A 22 29.51 -29.01 7.67
C SER A 22 29.56 -27.86 6.65
N ALA A 23 30.51 -27.93 5.68
CA ALA A 23 30.58 -26.93 4.61
C ALA A 23 29.49 -27.12 3.53
N ILE A 24 29.04 -28.36 3.29
CA ILE A 24 27.91 -28.62 2.37
C ILE A 24 26.57 -28.20 3.00
N ASN A 25 26.41 -28.29 4.34
CA ASN A 25 25.23 -27.81 5.02
C ASN A 25 25.19 -26.26 5.15
N SER A 26 26.29 -25.54 4.87
CA SER A 26 26.30 -24.07 4.83
C SER A 26 25.98 -23.47 3.45
N LEU A 27 25.75 -24.32 2.46
CA LEU A 27 25.22 -23.97 1.12
C LEU A 27 23.73 -24.35 1.02
N ALA A 28 23.00 -24.35 2.11
CA ALA A 28 21.55 -24.23 2.02
C ALA A 28 21.29 -22.85 1.42
N ASP A 29 20.82 -22.84 0.17
CA ASP A 29 20.38 -21.64 -0.53
C ASP A 29 19.45 -20.88 0.42
N SER A 30 19.86 -19.68 0.84
CA SER A 30 19.08 -18.91 1.81
C SER A 30 17.79 -18.50 1.14
N THR A 31 16.66 -18.85 1.75
CA THR A 31 15.33 -18.58 1.21
C THR A 31 15.04 -17.09 1.27
N LYS A 32 15.27 -16.38 0.16
CA LYS A 32 15.03 -14.93 0.07
C LYS A 32 13.53 -14.62 -0.01
N SER A 33 13.08 -13.65 0.75
CA SER A 33 11.70 -13.15 0.70
C SER A 33 11.68 -11.63 0.69
N VAL A 34 10.64 -11.06 0.08
CA VAL A 34 10.40 -9.61 0.08
C VAL A 34 9.00 -9.32 0.62
N ILE A 35 8.93 -8.40 1.58
CA ILE A 35 7.68 -7.81 2.06
C ILE A 35 7.74 -6.31 1.75
N LEU A 36 6.93 -5.87 0.80
CA LEU A 36 6.73 -4.47 0.45
C LEU A 36 5.47 -3.97 1.12
N ILE A 37 5.59 -2.94 1.96
CA ILE A 37 4.46 -2.30 2.64
C ILE A 37 4.26 -0.91 2.05
N ILE A 38 3.06 -0.62 1.58
CA ILE A 38 2.70 0.65 0.95
C ILE A 38 1.65 1.35 1.81
N GLY A 39 1.94 2.58 2.22
CA GLY A 39 0.93 3.49 2.74
C GLY A 39 0.48 4.39 1.60
N ASP A 40 -0.73 4.20 1.10
CA ASP A 40 -1.26 5.01 0.01
C ASP A 40 -1.39 6.48 0.45
N GLY A 41 -0.77 7.39 -0.29
CA GLY A 41 -0.73 8.81 0.08
C GLY A 41 0.06 9.15 1.35
N MET A 42 0.91 8.25 1.85
CA MET A 42 1.66 8.38 3.11
C MET A 42 2.94 9.18 2.90
N ASP A 43 2.88 10.47 3.01
CA ASP A 43 4.07 11.34 3.02
C ASP A 43 4.59 11.64 4.44
N ASP A 44 5.65 12.44 4.52
CA ASP A 44 6.22 12.87 5.82
C ASP A 44 5.24 13.72 6.65
N HIS A 45 4.27 14.40 6.02
CA HIS A 45 3.22 15.13 6.73
C HIS A 45 2.25 14.16 7.41
N GLN A 46 1.76 13.16 6.69
CA GLN A 46 0.88 12.11 7.23
C GLN A 46 1.56 11.36 8.39
N ILE A 47 2.82 10.95 8.20
CA ILE A 47 3.61 10.30 9.26
C ILE A 47 3.75 11.21 10.48
N THR A 48 3.98 12.51 10.28
CA THR A 48 4.15 13.47 11.37
C THR A 48 2.83 13.75 12.09
N ILE A 49 1.72 13.84 11.38
CA ILE A 49 0.38 13.96 11.95
C ILE A 49 0.09 12.75 12.86
N ALA A 50 0.26 11.54 12.33
CA ALA A 50 0.01 10.31 13.08
C ALA A 50 0.97 10.18 14.28
N ARG A 51 2.26 10.49 14.13
CA ARG A 51 3.23 10.47 15.24
C ARG A 51 2.80 11.35 16.40
N ASN A 52 2.46 12.61 16.12
CA ASN A 52 2.02 13.54 17.16
C ASN A 52 0.73 13.08 17.86
N TYR A 53 -0.19 12.47 17.12
CA TYR A 53 -1.43 11.95 17.69
C TYR A 53 -1.22 10.66 18.49
N LEU A 54 -0.55 9.67 17.91
CA LEU A 54 -0.41 8.32 18.48
C LEU A 54 0.63 8.24 19.59
N ALA A 55 1.77 8.89 19.40
CA ALA A 55 2.95 8.79 20.28
C ALA A 55 3.25 10.09 21.07
N GLY A 56 2.61 11.20 20.74
CA GLY A 56 2.86 12.50 21.32
C GLY A 56 4.04 13.23 20.67
N SER A 57 4.21 14.51 21.04
CA SER A 57 5.18 15.43 20.43
C SER A 57 6.65 15.00 20.56
N ARG A 58 6.97 14.16 21.54
CA ARG A 58 8.31 13.59 21.78
C ARG A 58 8.38 12.09 21.53
N GLY A 59 7.29 11.50 21.05
CA GLY A 59 7.20 10.08 20.78
C GLY A 59 7.85 9.68 19.45
N THR A 60 8.02 8.38 19.28
CA THR A 60 8.54 7.77 18.04
C THR A 60 7.61 6.69 17.55
N LEU A 61 7.46 6.55 16.26
CA LEU A 61 6.81 5.42 15.62
C LEU A 61 7.83 4.31 15.33
N LEU A 62 7.35 3.13 14.96
CA LEU A 62 8.22 2.03 14.56
C LEU A 62 9.04 2.38 13.31
N LEU A 63 8.48 3.14 12.38
CA LEU A 63 9.16 3.65 11.18
C LEU A 63 10.42 4.46 11.52
N ASP A 64 10.39 5.24 12.60
CA ASP A 64 11.52 6.06 13.03
C ASP A 64 12.70 5.22 13.55
N LYS A 65 12.47 3.93 13.83
CA LYS A 65 13.47 2.97 14.34
C LYS A 65 14.00 2.03 13.26
N MET A 66 13.47 2.10 12.05
CA MET A 66 13.98 1.27 10.94
C MET A 66 15.40 1.70 10.58
N PRO A 67 16.32 0.74 10.34
CA PRO A 67 17.75 1.04 10.16
C PRO A 67 18.07 1.77 8.86
N PHE A 68 17.21 1.66 7.83
CA PHE A 68 17.34 2.41 6.58
C PHE A 68 16.21 3.43 6.47
N ARG A 69 16.56 4.64 6.03
CA ARG A 69 15.65 5.69 5.60
C ARG A 69 16.19 6.43 4.39
N GLY A 70 15.37 6.62 3.39
CA GLY A 70 15.65 7.36 2.17
C GLY A 70 14.38 7.98 1.61
N VAL A 71 14.46 8.45 0.37
CA VAL A 71 13.34 9.01 -0.38
C VAL A 71 13.34 8.48 -1.81
N ALA A 72 12.15 8.28 -2.37
CA ALA A 72 11.94 7.95 -3.77
C ALA A 72 11.22 9.09 -4.48
N GLN A 73 11.73 9.49 -5.64
CA GLN A 73 11.09 10.49 -6.49
C GLN A 73 9.96 9.82 -7.28
N VAL A 74 8.76 10.35 -7.13
CA VAL A 74 7.57 9.95 -7.88
C VAL A 74 7.62 10.50 -9.29
N LEU A 75 7.36 9.64 -10.26
CA LEU A 75 7.38 9.97 -11.69
C LEU A 75 6.05 9.59 -12.35
N THR A 76 5.59 10.45 -13.25
CA THR A 76 4.45 10.16 -14.13
C THR A 76 4.60 10.94 -15.43
N ILE A 77 3.95 10.47 -16.49
CA ILE A 77 3.96 11.11 -17.81
C ILE A 77 2.53 11.30 -18.32
N ASP A 78 2.38 12.24 -19.20
CA ASP A 78 1.14 12.48 -19.92
C ASP A 78 0.89 11.37 -20.96
N GLU A 79 -0.34 10.90 -21.05
CA GLU A 79 -0.76 9.76 -21.88
C GLU A 79 -0.47 9.96 -23.38
N VAL A 80 -0.63 11.17 -23.88
CA VAL A 80 -0.56 11.48 -25.30
C VAL A 80 0.81 12.02 -25.70
N SER A 81 1.31 12.98 -24.94
CA SER A 81 2.55 13.68 -25.27
C SER A 81 3.81 12.98 -24.75
N GLY A 82 3.67 12.09 -23.74
CA GLY A 82 4.79 11.47 -23.03
C GLY A 82 5.62 12.47 -22.19
N LEU A 83 5.19 13.72 -22.06
CA LEU A 83 5.88 14.72 -21.26
C LEU A 83 5.68 14.47 -19.75
N PRO A 84 6.63 14.88 -18.89
CA PRO A 84 6.48 14.74 -17.45
C PRO A 84 5.22 15.44 -16.92
N VAL A 85 4.50 14.77 -16.06
CA VAL A 85 3.44 15.31 -15.20
C VAL A 85 3.95 15.21 -13.76
N TYR A 86 3.69 16.23 -12.93
CA TYR A 86 4.36 16.36 -11.64
C TYR A 86 3.52 15.90 -10.44
N VAL A 87 2.27 15.51 -10.68
CA VAL A 87 1.39 14.93 -9.67
C VAL A 87 0.86 13.61 -10.22
N ALA A 88 1.13 12.55 -9.51
CA ALA A 88 0.78 11.17 -9.87
C ALA A 88 -0.58 10.74 -9.30
N ASP A 89 -1.04 9.56 -9.71
CA ASP A 89 -2.10 8.81 -9.03
C ASP A 89 -1.61 7.42 -8.62
N SER A 90 -2.37 6.72 -7.77
CA SER A 90 -1.97 5.41 -7.25
C SER A 90 -1.76 4.36 -8.35
N ALA A 91 -2.48 4.44 -9.48
CA ALA A 91 -2.35 3.47 -10.55
C ALA A 91 -0.97 3.51 -11.21
N ASN A 92 -0.53 4.70 -11.65
CA ASN A 92 0.76 4.82 -12.31
C ASN A 92 1.94 4.64 -11.34
N THR A 93 1.80 5.02 -10.08
CA THR A 93 2.85 4.87 -9.08
C THR A 93 2.98 3.43 -8.59
N ALA A 94 1.87 2.74 -8.33
CA ALA A 94 1.90 1.31 -8.05
C ALA A 94 2.41 0.50 -9.27
N THR A 95 2.08 0.91 -10.50
CA THR A 95 2.69 0.34 -11.70
C THR A 95 4.21 0.51 -11.69
N ALA A 96 4.73 1.69 -11.32
CA ALA A 96 6.17 1.90 -11.22
C ALA A 96 6.83 1.01 -10.15
N LEU A 97 6.19 0.81 -9.00
CA LEU A 97 6.65 -0.10 -7.94
C LEU A 97 6.56 -1.58 -8.34
N ALA A 98 5.58 -1.94 -9.17
CA ALA A 98 5.32 -3.33 -9.57
C ALA A 98 6.11 -3.76 -10.81
N THR A 99 6.47 -2.83 -11.71
CA THR A 99 7.05 -3.15 -13.04
C THR A 99 8.40 -2.47 -13.31
N GLY A 100 8.79 -1.47 -12.51
CA GLY A 100 9.97 -0.64 -12.78
C GLY A 100 9.82 0.32 -13.95
N GLN A 101 8.59 0.55 -14.43
CA GLN A 101 8.30 1.41 -15.58
C GLN A 101 7.44 2.60 -15.19
N VAL A 102 7.75 3.77 -15.76
CA VAL A 102 6.91 4.96 -15.61
C VAL A 102 5.78 4.92 -16.64
N THR A 103 4.57 5.18 -16.21
CA THR A 103 3.39 5.24 -17.09
C THR A 103 2.54 6.47 -16.77
N SER A 104 1.43 6.64 -17.46
CA SER A 104 0.49 7.72 -17.25
C SER A 104 -0.54 7.40 -16.16
N ARG A 105 -1.15 8.43 -15.63
CA ARG A 105 -2.20 8.33 -14.61
C ARG A 105 -3.33 7.39 -15.04
N GLY A 106 -3.84 6.62 -14.10
CA GLY A 106 -4.96 5.71 -14.30
C GLY A 106 -4.60 4.33 -14.86
N ARG A 107 -3.40 4.12 -15.41
CA ARG A 107 -2.98 2.86 -16.01
C ARG A 107 -2.56 1.82 -14.98
N ILE A 108 -2.95 0.58 -15.20
CA ILE A 108 -2.65 -0.58 -14.38
C ILE A 108 -1.69 -1.49 -15.14
N ALA A 109 -0.42 -1.51 -14.74
CA ALA A 109 0.68 -2.30 -15.32
C ALA A 109 0.68 -2.33 -16.86
N THR A 110 0.31 -1.20 -17.50
CA THR A 110 0.41 -1.01 -18.95
C THR A 110 1.17 0.27 -19.27
N SER A 111 1.80 0.29 -20.45
CA SER A 111 2.58 1.45 -20.92
C SER A 111 1.68 2.58 -21.41
N ALA A 112 2.09 3.83 -21.17
CA ALA A 112 1.43 5.00 -21.73
C ALA A 112 1.42 4.96 -23.26
N GLY A 113 0.36 5.41 -23.87
CA GLY A 113 0.17 5.60 -25.31
C GLY A 113 0.09 4.33 -26.15
N LYS A 114 0.83 3.28 -25.81
CA LYS A 114 0.87 2.03 -26.59
C LYS A 114 0.08 0.90 -25.97
N ASP A 115 -0.33 1.05 -24.71
CA ASP A 115 -1.10 0.05 -23.97
C ASP A 115 -0.49 -1.35 -23.97
N LEU A 116 0.84 -1.43 -23.82
CA LEU A 116 1.54 -2.70 -23.75
C LEU A 116 1.58 -3.19 -22.32
N ASP A 117 1.27 -4.45 -22.10
CA ASP A 117 1.40 -5.10 -20.78
C ASP A 117 2.85 -5.06 -20.29
N LEU A 118 3.04 -4.64 -19.04
CA LEU A 118 4.34 -4.51 -18.40
C LEU A 118 4.49 -5.64 -17.38
N PRO A 119 5.48 -6.56 -17.53
CA PRO A 119 5.65 -7.66 -16.59
C PRO A 119 5.81 -7.17 -15.16
N THR A 120 5.00 -7.70 -14.25
CA THR A 120 5.00 -7.32 -12.85
C THR A 120 5.97 -8.19 -12.03
N ILE A 121 6.41 -7.67 -10.87
CA ILE A 121 7.24 -8.43 -9.94
C ILE A 121 6.54 -9.72 -9.46
N VAL A 122 5.21 -9.72 -9.34
CA VAL A 122 4.41 -10.90 -9.00
C VAL A 122 4.52 -11.96 -10.07
N GLU A 123 4.39 -11.58 -11.35
CA GLU A 123 4.50 -12.50 -12.48
C GLU A 123 5.93 -13.08 -12.60
N LEU A 124 6.93 -12.20 -12.47
CA LEU A 124 8.35 -12.62 -12.48
C LEU A 124 8.66 -13.56 -11.31
N ALA A 125 8.20 -13.25 -10.11
CA ALA A 125 8.38 -14.08 -8.93
C ALA A 125 7.69 -15.45 -9.08
N ASN A 126 6.43 -15.48 -9.54
CA ASN A 126 5.73 -16.73 -9.85
C ASN A 126 6.47 -17.57 -10.89
N GLY A 127 7.02 -16.92 -11.94
CA GLY A 127 7.83 -17.59 -12.97
C GLY A 127 9.10 -18.25 -12.45
N LYS A 128 9.61 -17.81 -11.31
CA LYS A 128 10.78 -18.35 -10.60
C LYS A 128 10.41 -19.33 -9.46
N GLY A 129 9.13 -19.57 -9.21
CA GLY A 129 8.65 -20.49 -8.17
C GLY A 129 8.38 -19.84 -6.81
N TYR A 130 8.60 -18.54 -6.66
CA TYR A 130 8.22 -17.83 -5.42
C TYR A 130 6.72 -17.87 -5.20
N ARG A 131 6.29 -18.00 -3.95
CA ARG A 131 4.89 -17.75 -3.60
C ARG A 131 4.64 -16.25 -3.57
N THR A 132 3.44 -15.83 -3.97
CA THR A 132 3.10 -14.41 -4.06
C THR A 132 1.76 -14.12 -3.40
N GLY A 133 1.65 -12.95 -2.76
CA GLY A 133 0.43 -12.52 -2.08
C GLY A 133 0.25 -11.01 -2.09
N LEU A 134 -1.02 -10.59 -2.08
CA LEU A 134 -1.42 -9.19 -1.96
C LEU A 134 -2.41 -9.04 -0.80
N VAL A 135 -2.18 -8.07 0.05
CA VAL A 135 -3.03 -7.73 1.20
C VAL A 135 -3.31 -6.23 1.17
N THR A 136 -4.55 -5.82 1.33
CA THR A 136 -4.92 -4.41 1.32
C THR A 136 -6.10 -4.11 2.23
N THR A 137 -6.22 -2.87 2.70
CA THR A 137 -7.44 -2.36 3.33
C THR A 137 -8.43 -1.77 2.31
N SER A 138 -8.06 -1.67 1.02
CA SER A 138 -8.99 -1.32 -0.05
C SER A 138 -9.70 -2.54 -0.64
N SER A 139 -10.46 -2.31 -1.72
CA SER A 139 -10.78 -3.35 -2.68
C SER A 139 -9.50 -3.96 -3.25
N ILE A 140 -9.43 -5.28 -3.40
CA ILE A 140 -8.28 -5.92 -4.07
C ILE A 140 -8.25 -5.64 -5.57
N THR A 141 -9.28 -5.02 -6.14
CA THR A 141 -9.33 -4.53 -7.52
C THR A 141 -8.91 -3.06 -7.64
N ASP A 142 -8.68 -2.37 -6.52
CA ASP A 142 -8.21 -0.99 -6.52
C ASP A 142 -6.80 -0.87 -7.12
N ALA A 143 -6.41 0.32 -7.47
CA ALA A 143 -5.24 0.62 -8.27
C ALA A 143 -3.94 -0.03 -7.77
N THR A 144 -3.65 0.07 -6.47
CA THR A 144 -2.39 -0.44 -5.90
C THR A 144 -2.29 -1.96 -6.02
N PRO A 145 -3.21 -2.77 -5.45
CA PRO A 145 -3.10 -4.22 -5.60
C PRO A 145 -3.26 -4.68 -7.06
N ALA A 146 -4.12 -4.04 -7.84
CA ALA A 146 -4.32 -4.37 -9.24
C ALA A 146 -3.03 -4.24 -10.07
N SER A 147 -2.24 -3.19 -9.85
CA SER A 147 -0.98 -2.94 -10.57
C SER A 147 0.08 -4.02 -10.38
N PHE A 148 -0.05 -4.88 -9.38
CA PHE A 148 0.86 -6.01 -9.17
C PHE A 148 0.45 -7.28 -9.91
N ALA A 149 -0.80 -7.40 -10.41
CA ALA A 149 -1.32 -8.67 -10.93
C ALA A 149 -2.39 -8.56 -12.01
N ALA A 150 -2.60 -7.37 -12.59
CA ALA A 150 -3.52 -7.14 -13.69
C ALA A 150 -2.94 -6.12 -14.67
N HIS A 151 -3.44 -6.14 -15.93
CA HIS A 151 -3.05 -5.24 -17.00
C HIS A 151 -4.32 -4.69 -17.64
N VAL A 152 -4.54 -3.38 -17.48
CA VAL A 152 -5.72 -2.72 -18.07
C VAL A 152 -5.47 -1.23 -18.25
N SER A 153 -6.05 -0.65 -19.27
CA SER A 153 -5.85 0.76 -19.66
C SER A 153 -6.37 1.76 -18.63
N SER A 154 -7.29 1.36 -17.75
CA SER A 154 -7.84 2.23 -16.70
C SER A 154 -8.15 1.50 -15.39
N ARG A 155 -7.71 2.09 -14.27
CA ARG A 155 -7.97 1.61 -12.89
C ARG A 155 -9.46 1.43 -12.56
N TYR A 156 -10.35 2.08 -13.29
CA TYR A 156 -11.78 1.99 -13.05
C TYR A 156 -12.42 0.76 -13.70
N CYS A 157 -11.69 -0.03 -14.45
CA CYS A 157 -12.16 -1.26 -15.07
C CYS A 157 -12.08 -2.46 -14.11
N GLU A 158 -12.58 -2.27 -12.89
CA GLU A 158 -12.50 -3.22 -11.79
C GLU A 158 -13.32 -4.49 -12.01
N SER A 159 -14.45 -4.38 -12.74
CA SER A 159 -15.33 -5.50 -13.06
C SER A 159 -15.74 -5.49 -14.53
N PRO A 160 -16.24 -6.62 -15.07
CA PRO A 160 -16.70 -6.67 -16.47
C PRO A 160 -17.75 -5.61 -16.82
N ALA A 161 -18.63 -5.27 -15.89
CA ALA A 161 -19.65 -4.25 -16.09
C ALA A 161 -19.05 -2.83 -16.20
N ALA A 162 -17.95 -2.56 -15.50
CA ALA A 162 -17.29 -1.27 -15.51
C ALA A 162 -16.45 -1.01 -16.77
N MET A 163 -16.18 -2.03 -17.60
CA MET A 163 -15.29 -1.89 -18.76
C MET A 163 -15.94 -1.14 -19.93
N VAL A 164 -17.26 -1.16 -20.02
CA VAL A 164 -17.99 -0.62 -21.19
C VAL A 164 -18.21 0.89 -21.09
N ASN A 165 -18.47 1.40 -19.89
CA ASN A 165 -18.67 2.81 -19.64
C ASN A 165 -18.23 3.17 -18.21
N ILE A 166 -17.19 3.97 -18.10
CA ILE A 166 -16.65 4.43 -16.83
C ILE A 166 -17.31 5.77 -16.49
N VAL A 167 -18.09 5.81 -15.42
CA VAL A 167 -18.67 7.06 -14.90
C VAL A 167 -18.24 7.26 -13.45
N LYS A 168 -17.57 8.39 -13.15
CA LYS A 168 -17.21 8.82 -11.80
C LYS A 168 -17.65 10.28 -11.59
N TYR A 169 -18.29 10.55 -10.48
CA TYR A 169 -18.84 11.89 -10.15
C TYR A 169 -19.77 12.48 -11.25
N GLY A 170 -20.47 11.59 -11.98
CA GLY A 170 -21.33 12.00 -13.10
C GLY A 170 -20.59 12.39 -14.39
N ILE A 171 -19.28 12.16 -14.44
CA ILE A 171 -18.43 12.44 -15.59
C ILE A 171 -18.09 11.11 -16.28
N GLU A 172 -18.26 11.05 -17.58
CA GLU A 172 -17.80 9.92 -18.40
C GLU A 172 -16.27 9.99 -18.56
N LEU A 173 -15.59 8.93 -18.14
CA LEU A 173 -14.12 8.82 -18.15
C LEU A 173 -13.60 7.87 -19.24
N GLY A 174 -14.48 7.42 -20.14
CA GLY A 174 -14.12 6.50 -21.21
C GLY A 174 -14.52 5.05 -20.95
N SER A 175 -13.75 4.11 -21.47
CA SER A 175 -14.01 2.67 -21.39
C SER A 175 -12.70 1.88 -21.53
N CYS A 176 -12.71 0.60 -21.16
CA CYS A 176 -11.66 -0.38 -21.44
C CYS A 176 -12.12 -1.41 -22.47
N ILE A 177 -12.71 -0.96 -23.55
CA ILE A 177 -13.30 -1.86 -24.55
C ILE A 177 -12.24 -2.75 -25.20
N ASP A 178 -11.03 -2.26 -25.41
CA ASP A 178 -9.93 -3.00 -26.02
C ASP A 178 -9.43 -4.12 -25.07
N ASP A 179 -9.55 -3.92 -23.75
CA ASP A 179 -9.20 -4.92 -22.73
C ASP A 179 -10.25 -6.02 -22.55
N LEU A 180 -11.45 -5.90 -23.20
CA LEU A 180 -12.48 -6.93 -23.13
C LEU A 180 -12.01 -8.24 -23.73
N LYS A 181 -12.31 -9.38 -23.09
CA LYS A 181 -12.03 -10.72 -23.64
C LYS A 181 -12.64 -10.94 -25.01
N ALA A 182 -13.81 -10.37 -25.28
CA ALA A 182 -14.46 -10.43 -26.58
C ALA A 182 -13.64 -9.77 -27.69
N ASN A 183 -12.76 -8.83 -27.34
CA ASN A 183 -11.90 -8.09 -28.25
C ASN A 183 -10.44 -8.60 -28.23
N GLY A 184 -10.18 -9.69 -27.50
CA GLY A 184 -8.85 -10.31 -27.38
C GLY A 184 -8.03 -9.83 -26.19
N GLY A 185 -8.58 -8.94 -25.35
CA GLY A 185 -7.94 -8.47 -24.12
C GLY A 185 -8.04 -9.47 -22.97
N LEU A 186 -7.43 -9.13 -21.83
CA LEU A 186 -7.35 -10.00 -20.65
C LEU A 186 -8.62 -9.97 -19.77
N GLY A 187 -9.51 -9.00 -20.01
CA GLY A 187 -10.71 -8.77 -19.21
C GLY A 187 -10.49 -7.77 -18.07
N SER A 188 -11.50 -7.60 -17.24
CA SER A 188 -11.46 -6.69 -16.09
C SER A 188 -10.42 -7.11 -15.03
N ILE A 189 -10.09 -6.18 -14.14
CA ILE A 189 -9.15 -6.43 -13.03
C ILE A 189 -9.61 -7.66 -12.22
N SER A 190 -10.90 -7.75 -11.83
CA SER A 190 -11.41 -8.87 -11.05
C SER A 190 -11.30 -10.21 -11.79
N GLU A 191 -11.49 -10.24 -13.13
CA GLU A 191 -11.33 -11.46 -13.92
C GLU A 191 -9.85 -11.88 -14.04
N GLN A 192 -8.93 -10.94 -14.14
CA GLN A 192 -7.49 -11.22 -14.18
C GLN A 192 -6.99 -11.72 -12.83
N LEU A 193 -7.35 -11.06 -11.72
CA LEU A 193 -7.04 -11.53 -10.37
C LEU A 193 -7.58 -12.93 -10.09
N ALA A 194 -8.82 -13.21 -10.50
CA ALA A 194 -9.43 -14.53 -10.35
C ALA A 194 -8.67 -15.65 -11.08
N LYS A 195 -7.96 -15.33 -12.15
CA LYS A 195 -7.16 -16.28 -12.95
C LYS A 195 -5.66 -16.22 -12.64
N SER A 196 -5.23 -15.34 -11.75
CA SER A 196 -3.82 -15.15 -11.42
C SER A 196 -3.20 -16.38 -10.76
N ASN A 197 -1.87 -16.44 -10.78
CA ASN A 197 -1.08 -17.44 -10.03
C ASN A 197 -0.75 -16.99 -8.60
N LEU A 198 -1.42 -15.96 -8.09
CA LEU A 198 -1.28 -15.55 -6.71
C LEU A 198 -1.72 -16.68 -5.76
N HIS A 199 -1.00 -16.82 -4.64
CA HIS A 199 -1.33 -17.77 -3.59
C HIS A 199 -2.31 -17.18 -2.59
N LEU A 200 -2.33 -15.84 -2.48
CA LEU A 200 -3.15 -15.15 -1.50
C LEU A 200 -3.54 -13.75 -1.97
N LEU A 201 -4.84 -13.46 -1.82
CA LEU A 201 -5.46 -12.16 -2.03
C LEU A 201 -6.38 -11.85 -0.85
N LEU A 202 -6.10 -10.82 -0.05
CA LEU A 202 -6.92 -10.42 1.10
C LEU A 202 -7.24 -8.94 1.03
N GLY A 203 -8.53 -8.59 1.11
CA GLY A 203 -8.99 -7.20 1.12
C GLY A 203 -10.51 -7.09 1.03
N GLY A 204 -10.98 -5.99 0.49
CA GLY A 204 -12.38 -5.77 0.13
C GLY A 204 -12.66 -6.06 -1.34
N GLY A 205 -13.77 -5.51 -1.89
CA GLY A 205 -14.09 -5.54 -3.31
C GLY A 205 -15.01 -6.67 -3.74
N ARG A 206 -15.75 -7.32 -2.82
CA ARG A 206 -16.65 -8.42 -3.14
C ARG A 206 -17.64 -8.07 -4.26
N GLN A 207 -18.14 -6.85 -4.31
CA GLN A 207 -19.07 -6.40 -5.35
C GLN A 207 -18.50 -6.55 -6.79
N TYR A 208 -17.19 -6.40 -6.98
CA TYR A 208 -16.55 -6.49 -8.30
C TYR A 208 -16.35 -7.93 -8.77
N PHE A 209 -16.34 -8.88 -7.84
CA PHE A 209 -16.21 -10.31 -8.12
C PHE A 209 -17.54 -11.01 -8.38
N ILE A 210 -18.64 -10.51 -7.81
CA ILE A 210 -19.98 -11.06 -8.02
C ILE A 210 -20.73 -10.40 -9.18
N ALA A 211 -20.21 -9.29 -9.74
CA ALA A 211 -20.79 -8.62 -10.89
C ALA A 211 -20.86 -9.57 -12.08
N ASN A 212 -22.02 -9.61 -12.72
CA ASN A 212 -22.23 -10.39 -13.96
C ASN A 212 -21.34 -9.84 -15.07
N ASN A 213 -20.69 -10.73 -15.81
CA ASN A 213 -19.99 -10.30 -17.01
C ASN A 213 -20.99 -9.96 -18.15
N SER A 214 -20.54 -9.16 -19.11
CA SER A 214 -21.33 -8.67 -20.25
C SER A 214 -21.75 -9.78 -21.24
N VAL A 215 -21.30 -11.02 -21.07
CA VAL A 215 -21.46 -12.13 -22.02
C VAL A 215 -22.23 -13.31 -21.42
N GLY A 216 -22.76 -13.18 -20.18
CA GLY A 216 -23.52 -14.25 -19.52
C GLY A 216 -22.69 -15.46 -19.10
N GLN A 217 -21.37 -15.28 -18.97
CA GLN A 217 -20.42 -16.28 -18.48
C GLN A 217 -20.25 -16.17 -16.96
N SER A 218 -19.45 -17.06 -16.38
CA SER A 218 -19.16 -17.15 -14.95
C SER A 218 -18.69 -15.81 -14.36
N THR A 219 -19.16 -15.47 -13.15
CA THR A 219 -18.66 -14.31 -12.41
C THR A 219 -17.17 -14.47 -12.05
N ALA A 220 -16.48 -13.38 -11.71
CA ALA A 220 -15.06 -13.46 -11.31
C ALA A 220 -14.86 -14.37 -10.07
N ILE A 221 -15.83 -14.42 -9.15
CA ILE A 221 -15.77 -15.32 -7.98
C ILE A 221 -15.83 -16.79 -8.39
N GLN A 222 -16.65 -17.15 -9.41
CA GLN A 222 -16.69 -18.50 -9.96
C GLN A 222 -15.39 -18.86 -10.65
N LEU A 223 -14.82 -17.94 -11.44
CA LEU A 223 -13.52 -18.13 -12.07
C LEU A 223 -12.40 -18.33 -11.05
N ALA A 224 -12.43 -17.63 -9.92
CA ALA A 224 -11.47 -17.82 -8.84
C ALA A 224 -11.58 -19.21 -8.21
N ALA A 225 -12.81 -19.68 -7.94
CA ALA A 225 -13.04 -21.02 -7.43
C ALA A 225 -12.56 -22.11 -8.41
N GLU A 226 -12.82 -21.94 -9.70
CA GLU A 226 -12.34 -22.84 -10.77
C GLU A 226 -10.80 -22.82 -10.87
N ASN A 227 -10.15 -21.69 -10.55
CA ASN A 227 -8.69 -21.56 -10.48
C ASN A 227 -8.08 -22.06 -9.15
N GLY A 228 -8.89 -22.68 -8.29
CA GLY A 228 -8.45 -23.32 -7.05
C GLY A 228 -8.36 -22.39 -5.85
N PHE A 229 -8.92 -21.19 -5.90
CA PHE A 229 -9.01 -20.35 -4.71
C PHE A 229 -10.06 -20.83 -3.73
N THR A 230 -9.70 -20.96 -2.47
CA THR A 230 -10.63 -21.04 -1.35
C THR A 230 -11.10 -19.63 -1.04
N ILE A 231 -12.41 -19.41 -1.17
CA ILE A 231 -13.02 -18.08 -1.03
C ILE A 231 -13.55 -17.93 0.38
N ILE A 232 -13.17 -16.87 1.08
CA ILE A 232 -13.69 -16.49 2.39
C ILE A 232 -14.24 -15.05 2.34
N ASN A 233 -15.42 -14.87 2.95
CA ASN A 233 -16.08 -13.55 3.00
C ASN A 233 -16.17 -13.00 4.43
N SER A 234 -15.77 -13.79 5.41
CA SER A 234 -15.74 -13.42 6.82
C SER A 234 -14.42 -13.88 7.45
N TRP A 235 -13.84 -13.03 8.30
CA TRP A 235 -12.64 -13.42 9.04
C TRP A 235 -12.84 -14.65 9.94
N LYS A 236 -14.07 -14.93 10.34
CA LYS A 236 -14.43 -16.12 11.13
C LYS A 236 -14.20 -17.45 10.39
N GLU A 237 -14.08 -17.39 9.06
CA GLU A 237 -13.82 -18.57 8.23
C GLU A 237 -12.32 -18.92 8.14
N ILE A 238 -11.44 -18.06 8.71
CA ILE A 238 -9.99 -18.20 8.62
C ILE A 238 -9.47 -19.51 9.21
N ASP A 239 -10.13 -20.04 10.25
CA ASP A 239 -9.75 -21.28 10.91
C ASP A 239 -9.95 -22.53 10.02
N ASN A 240 -10.72 -22.41 8.94
CA ASN A 240 -10.97 -23.46 7.95
C ASN A 240 -9.90 -23.50 6.84
N ILE A 241 -8.99 -22.54 6.79
CA ILE A 241 -7.97 -22.42 5.75
C ILE A 241 -6.77 -23.30 6.08
N HIS A 242 -6.41 -24.18 5.14
CA HIS A 242 -5.20 -24.97 5.23
C HIS A 242 -3.97 -24.17 4.74
N PRO A 243 -2.78 -24.42 5.30
CA PRO A 243 -1.57 -23.63 4.97
C PRO A 243 -1.14 -23.65 3.49
N ASN A 244 -1.61 -24.61 2.70
CA ASN A 244 -1.30 -24.73 1.26
C ASN A 244 -2.44 -24.28 0.35
N ASP A 245 -3.55 -23.79 0.90
CA ASP A 245 -4.67 -23.31 0.09
C ASP A 245 -4.29 -22.01 -0.63
N LYS A 246 -4.76 -21.87 -1.88
CA LYS A 246 -4.85 -20.54 -2.51
C LYS A 246 -6.05 -19.81 -1.90
N VAL A 247 -5.86 -18.61 -1.39
CA VAL A 247 -6.90 -17.92 -0.63
C VAL A 247 -7.32 -16.60 -1.28
N LEU A 248 -8.63 -16.43 -1.47
CA LEU A 248 -9.27 -15.17 -1.84
C LEU A 248 -10.18 -14.73 -0.69
N GLY A 249 -9.75 -13.74 0.09
CA GLY A 249 -10.52 -13.15 1.19
C GLY A 249 -11.13 -11.80 0.79
N LEU A 250 -12.46 -11.70 0.78
CA LEU A 250 -13.23 -10.53 0.39
C LEU A 250 -14.11 -10.06 1.56
N PHE A 251 -13.55 -9.23 2.44
CA PHE A 251 -14.13 -8.91 3.75
C PHE A 251 -15.05 -7.68 3.75
N ALA A 252 -15.19 -6.99 2.62
CA ALA A 252 -16.09 -5.86 2.42
C ALA A 252 -16.61 -5.83 0.98
N GLU A 253 -17.72 -5.13 0.75
CA GLU A 253 -18.25 -4.94 -0.61
C GLU A 253 -17.30 -4.09 -1.46
N GLU A 254 -16.73 -3.03 -0.89
CA GLU A 254 -15.76 -2.12 -1.52
C GLU A 254 -14.46 -2.08 -0.69
N HIS A 255 -14.22 -1.04 0.12
CA HIS A 255 -13.05 -0.93 0.99
C HIS A 255 -13.37 -1.37 2.40
N LEU A 256 -12.37 -1.81 3.17
CA LEU A 256 -12.54 -2.07 4.59
C LEU A 256 -12.76 -0.74 5.33
N PRO A 257 -13.61 -0.72 6.37
CA PRO A 257 -13.82 0.48 7.18
C PRO A 257 -12.56 0.86 7.96
N VAL A 258 -12.33 2.16 8.12
CA VAL A 258 -11.18 2.69 8.87
C VAL A 258 -11.30 2.49 10.37
N LYS A 259 -10.18 2.34 11.06
CA LYS A 259 -10.10 2.09 12.52
C LYS A 259 -10.63 3.25 13.37
N LEU A 260 -10.37 4.50 12.97
CA LEU A 260 -10.76 5.71 13.67
C LEU A 260 -11.60 6.63 12.77
N LYS A 261 -12.48 7.40 13.38
CA LYS A 261 -13.23 8.48 12.72
C LYS A 261 -13.34 9.71 13.63
N GLY A 262 -13.58 10.88 13.04
CA GLY A 262 -13.92 12.08 13.82
C GLY A 262 -15.26 11.95 14.53
N GLU A 263 -15.44 12.61 15.66
CA GLU A 263 -16.75 12.71 16.32
C GLU A 263 -17.82 13.17 15.30
N ALA A 264 -18.96 12.48 15.27
CA ALA A 264 -20.04 12.70 14.29
C ALA A 264 -19.57 12.61 12.82
N ASP A 265 -18.56 11.80 12.55
CA ASP A 265 -17.93 11.63 11.21
C ASP A 265 -17.42 12.93 10.58
N ARG A 266 -16.98 13.88 11.42
CA ARG A 266 -16.51 15.20 10.98
C ARG A 266 -15.24 15.11 10.13
N ALA A 267 -15.24 15.93 9.07
CA ALA A 267 -14.08 16.24 8.23
C ALA A 267 -13.54 17.65 8.54
N ALA A 268 -12.51 18.08 7.82
CA ALA A 268 -12.05 19.46 7.85
C ALA A 268 -13.10 20.42 7.29
N GLU A 269 -13.24 21.57 7.93
CA GLU A 269 -14.26 22.58 7.64
C GLU A 269 -13.62 23.90 7.19
N THR A 270 -14.36 24.69 6.42
CA THR A 270 -13.89 26.03 6.02
C THR A 270 -14.02 27.00 7.19
N PRO A 271 -12.96 27.75 7.55
CA PRO A 271 -13.02 28.80 8.56
C PRO A 271 -14.10 29.85 8.24
N LYS A 272 -14.81 30.32 9.26
CA LYS A 272 -15.91 31.31 9.10
C LYS A 272 -15.36 32.70 9.22
N LYS A 273 -15.39 33.46 8.12
CA LYS A 273 -15.01 34.89 8.08
C LYS A 273 -16.18 35.77 8.55
N SER A 274 -15.91 36.73 9.43
CA SER A 274 -16.87 37.81 9.73
C SER A 274 -17.13 38.68 8.50
N ILE A 275 -18.19 39.53 8.55
CA ILE A 275 -18.54 40.43 7.45
C ILE A 275 -17.37 41.39 7.17
N LEU A 276 -16.74 41.93 8.21
CA LEU A 276 -15.62 42.86 8.07
C LEU A 276 -14.40 42.17 7.42
N ASN A 277 -14.11 40.91 7.77
CA ASN A 277 -13.00 40.15 7.18
C ASN A 277 -13.25 39.78 5.71
N ARG A 278 -14.53 39.64 5.30
CA ARG A 278 -14.88 39.46 3.87
C ARG A 278 -14.62 40.70 3.03
N ILE A 279 -14.77 41.88 3.65
CA ILE A 279 -14.52 43.16 2.98
C ILE A 279 -13.01 43.44 2.90
N ASN A 280 -12.29 43.21 4.00
CA ASN A 280 -10.87 43.39 4.09
C ASN A 280 -10.27 42.36 5.05
N ASN A 281 -9.28 41.60 4.58
CA ASN A 281 -8.63 40.52 5.33
C ASN A 281 -7.91 40.99 6.62
N TYR A 282 -7.67 42.29 6.79
CA TYR A 282 -7.07 42.83 8.01
C TYR A 282 -8.06 43.23 9.09
N PHE A 283 -9.37 43.15 8.80
CA PHE A 283 -10.43 43.55 9.75
C PHE A 283 -11.32 42.40 10.15
N GLY A 284 -11.96 42.55 11.32
CA GLY A 284 -12.89 41.58 11.82
C GLY A 284 -12.25 40.31 12.39
N GLU A 285 -12.99 39.22 12.38
CA GLU A 285 -12.58 37.96 12.99
C GLU A 285 -12.72 36.79 12.00
N VAL A 286 -11.92 35.77 12.20
CA VAL A 286 -12.03 34.46 11.54
C VAL A 286 -12.20 33.40 12.62
N THR A 287 -13.33 32.70 12.61
CA THR A 287 -13.61 31.61 13.53
C THR A 287 -13.16 30.29 12.91
N LEU A 288 -12.21 29.63 13.55
CA LEU A 288 -11.77 28.29 13.17
C LEU A 288 -12.82 27.24 13.59
N PRO A 289 -12.87 26.08 12.92
CA PRO A 289 -13.69 24.95 13.34
C PRO A 289 -13.40 24.53 14.78
N SER A 290 -14.42 24.06 15.51
CA SER A 290 -14.21 23.52 16.85
C SER A 290 -13.29 22.29 16.80
N PRO A 291 -12.41 22.08 17.78
CA PRO A 291 -11.65 20.85 17.87
C PRO A 291 -12.56 19.62 18.01
N MET A 292 -12.06 18.46 17.58
CA MET A 292 -12.77 17.17 17.68
C MET A 292 -11.85 16.09 18.25
N ASN A 293 -12.46 15.05 18.81
CA ASN A 293 -11.75 13.82 19.16
C ASN A 293 -11.80 12.82 18.00
N CYS A 294 -10.76 12.02 17.83
CA CYS A 294 -10.84 10.80 17.05
C CYS A 294 -11.40 9.69 17.93
N ILE A 295 -12.45 9.04 17.48
CA ILE A 295 -13.14 7.95 18.17
C ILE A 295 -13.01 6.64 17.39
N ALA A 296 -13.15 5.51 18.08
CA ALA A 296 -13.20 4.21 17.43
C ALA A 296 -14.39 4.14 16.46
N ASN A 297 -14.14 3.56 15.29
CA ASN A 297 -15.21 3.32 14.31
C ASN A 297 -15.88 1.97 14.62
N SER A 298 -17.20 1.98 14.87
CA SER A 298 -17.97 0.76 15.16
C SER A 298 -17.95 -0.24 14.00
N ASP A 299 -17.94 0.25 12.77
CA ASP A 299 -17.99 -0.58 11.57
C ASP A 299 -16.69 -1.37 11.34
N PHE A 300 -15.61 -0.94 11.97
CA PHE A 300 -14.31 -1.63 11.94
C PHE A 300 -14.29 -2.92 12.78
N MET A 301 -15.17 -3.06 13.77
CA MET A 301 -15.08 -4.14 14.76
C MET A 301 -15.30 -5.55 14.21
N ASP A 302 -16.03 -5.67 13.09
CA ASP A 302 -16.34 -6.96 12.46
C ASP A 302 -15.43 -7.30 11.27
N THR A 303 -14.44 -6.46 10.98
CA THR A 303 -13.49 -6.66 9.88
C THR A 303 -12.11 -7.07 10.40
N PRO A 304 -11.32 -7.85 9.62
CA PRO A 304 -9.95 -8.14 10.02
C PRO A 304 -9.10 -6.86 10.01
N THR A 305 -8.20 -6.76 10.96
CA THR A 305 -7.17 -5.73 10.98
C THR A 305 -6.10 -6.03 9.93
N LEU A 306 -5.38 -5.00 9.45
CA LEU A 306 -4.24 -5.19 8.56
C LEU A 306 -3.16 -6.07 9.21
N LYS A 307 -2.99 -5.97 10.54
CA LYS A 307 -2.12 -6.84 11.34
C LYS A 307 -2.48 -8.32 11.21
N GLU A 308 -3.77 -8.66 11.36
CA GLU A 308 -4.25 -10.04 11.28
C GLU A 308 -4.10 -10.59 9.87
N MET A 309 -4.48 -9.81 8.85
CA MET A 309 -4.30 -10.18 7.45
C MET A 309 -2.82 -10.39 7.10
N SER A 310 -1.92 -9.51 7.57
CA SER A 310 -0.47 -9.63 7.37
C SER A 310 0.11 -10.89 8.01
N LYS A 311 -0.30 -11.21 9.24
CA LYS A 311 0.11 -12.45 9.93
C LYS A 311 -0.32 -13.70 9.17
N MET A 312 -1.58 -13.72 8.73
CA MET A 312 -2.13 -14.82 7.94
C MET A 312 -1.38 -14.98 6.62
N ALA A 313 -1.15 -13.87 5.91
CA ALA A 313 -0.44 -13.88 4.64
C ALA A 313 0.99 -14.43 4.76
N ILE A 314 1.76 -13.94 5.74
CA ILE A 314 3.12 -14.42 5.99
C ILE A 314 3.10 -15.90 6.36
N LYS A 315 2.20 -16.34 7.24
CA LYS A 315 2.05 -17.76 7.62
C LYS A 315 1.76 -18.62 6.40
N GLN A 316 0.84 -18.21 5.53
CA GLN A 316 0.43 -18.97 4.35
C GLN A 316 1.56 -19.07 3.31
N LEU A 317 2.23 -17.94 3.05
CA LEU A 317 3.30 -17.89 2.04
C LEU A 317 4.59 -18.57 2.49
N SER A 318 4.87 -18.61 3.80
CA SER A 318 6.10 -19.22 4.34
C SER A 318 5.95 -20.70 4.70
N TYR A 319 4.72 -21.25 4.80
CA TYR A 319 4.50 -22.62 5.26
C TYR A 319 5.13 -23.65 4.31
N GLU A 320 6.09 -24.45 4.83
CA GLU A 320 6.84 -25.46 4.06
C GLU A 320 7.40 -24.94 2.71
N ASN A 321 7.67 -23.63 2.63
CA ASN A 321 8.15 -22.96 1.44
C ASN A 321 9.68 -22.82 1.50
N ARG A 322 10.38 -23.38 0.51
CA ARG A 322 11.84 -23.31 0.39
C ARG A 322 12.31 -22.29 -0.65
N ASP A 323 11.41 -21.81 -1.49
CA ASP A 323 11.75 -20.90 -2.58
C ASP A 323 11.60 -19.42 -2.17
N GLY A 324 10.91 -19.15 -1.05
CA GLY A 324 10.65 -17.81 -0.56
C GLY A 324 9.36 -17.21 -1.14
N PHE A 325 9.11 -15.93 -0.84
CA PHE A 325 7.89 -15.27 -1.28
C PHE A 325 8.07 -13.77 -1.55
N PHE A 326 7.15 -13.25 -2.36
CA PHE A 326 6.89 -11.82 -2.49
C PHE A 326 5.51 -11.51 -1.90
N LEU A 327 5.46 -10.56 -0.97
CA LEU A 327 4.21 -10.08 -0.35
C LEU A 327 4.13 -8.56 -0.43
N MET A 328 3.06 -8.06 -1.05
CA MET A 328 2.68 -6.65 -0.95
C MET A 328 1.58 -6.49 0.10
N ILE A 329 1.74 -5.51 0.99
CA ILE A 329 0.76 -5.13 2.02
C ILE A 329 0.46 -3.65 1.84
N GLU A 330 -0.81 -3.28 1.75
CA GLU A 330 -1.24 -1.90 1.59
C GLU A 330 -2.16 -1.44 2.71
N SER A 331 -1.87 -0.25 3.23
CA SER A 331 -2.78 0.56 4.04
C SER A 331 -3.35 1.68 3.15
N ALA A 332 -4.50 1.44 2.56
CA ALA A 332 -5.03 2.25 1.46
C ALA A 332 -5.75 3.51 1.90
N SER A 333 -6.33 3.52 3.09
CA SER A 333 -7.22 4.61 3.47
C SER A 333 -6.52 5.79 4.16
N ILE A 334 -5.18 5.84 4.16
CA ILE A 334 -4.46 7.10 4.45
C ILE A 334 -4.83 8.11 3.36
N ASP A 335 -4.75 7.68 2.08
CA ASP A 335 -5.14 8.45 0.90
C ASP A 335 -6.64 8.75 0.86
N LYS A 336 -7.50 7.72 0.91
CA LYS A 336 -8.95 7.87 0.78
C LYS A 336 -9.53 8.84 1.82
N GLN A 337 -9.04 8.77 3.05
CA GLN A 337 -9.45 9.67 4.12
C GLN A 337 -8.86 11.09 3.96
N SER A 338 -7.73 11.22 3.29
CA SER A 338 -7.18 12.54 2.93
C SER A 338 -8.00 13.18 1.81
N HIS A 339 -8.45 12.44 0.81
CA HIS A 339 -9.43 12.91 -0.18
C HIS A 339 -10.71 13.44 0.47
N GLU A 340 -11.21 12.76 1.50
CA GLU A 340 -12.38 13.15 2.28
C GLU A 340 -12.08 14.23 3.34
N ARG A 341 -10.80 14.62 3.51
CA ARG A 341 -10.33 15.57 4.54
C ARG A 341 -10.63 15.14 5.96
N LYS A 342 -10.56 13.82 6.24
CA LYS A 342 -10.85 13.16 7.51
C LYS A 342 -9.58 12.68 8.21
N PRO A 343 -8.86 13.54 8.93
CA PRO A 343 -7.55 13.17 9.50
C PRO A 343 -7.61 12.03 10.51
N CYS A 344 -8.71 11.84 11.22
CA CYS A 344 -8.85 10.73 12.16
C CYS A 344 -8.80 9.37 11.44
N GLY A 345 -9.40 9.27 10.25
CA GLY A 345 -9.33 8.08 9.42
C GLY A 345 -7.90 7.80 8.95
N SER A 346 -7.22 8.82 8.38
CA SER A 346 -5.82 8.68 7.95
C SER A 346 -4.89 8.28 9.11
N ILE A 347 -5.08 8.85 10.31
CA ILE A 347 -4.33 8.48 11.53
C ILE A 347 -4.58 7.00 11.89
N GLY A 348 -5.84 6.55 11.85
CA GLY A 348 -6.22 5.17 12.16
C GLY A 348 -5.66 4.16 11.16
N GLU A 349 -5.59 4.53 9.89
CA GLU A 349 -4.98 3.70 8.84
C GLU A 349 -3.45 3.62 8.97
N LEU A 350 -2.79 4.74 9.29
CA LEU A 350 -1.35 4.71 9.54
C LEU A 350 -1.00 3.90 10.79
N ASP A 351 -1.86 3.88 11.81
CA ASP A 351 -1.72 2.99 12.97
C ASP A 351 -1.81 1.51 12.56
N GLN A 352 -2.70 1.14 11.64
CA GLN A 352 -2.76 -0.20 11.05
C GLN A 352 -1.50 -0.56 10.23
N LEU A 353 -0.96 0.39 9.46
CA LEU A 353 0.29 0.21 8.73
C LEU A 353 1.43 -0.13 9.70
N ILE A 354 1.56 0.62 10.80
CA ILE A 354 2.60 0.38 11.82
C ILE A 354 2.46 -1.01 12.44
N ASP A 355 1.25 -1.46 12.67
CA ASP A 355 0.97 -2.81 13.15
C ASP A 355 1.42 -3.88 12.12
N ALA A 356 1.19 -3.67 10.83
CA ALA A 356 1.66 -4.56 9.76
C ALA A 356 3.19 -4.57 9.64
N VAL A 357 3.83 -3.39 9.76
CA VAL A 357 5.31 -3.26 9.80
C VAL A 357 5.89 -4.06 10.98
N SER A 358 5.25 -4.01 12.15
CA SER A 358 5.68 -4.81 13.31
C SER A 358 5.68 -6.30 12.99
N VAL A 359 4.62 -6.81 12.35
CA VAL A 359 4.51 -8.21 11.96
C VAL A 359 5.61 -8.61 10.96
N ALA A 360 5.86 -7.78 9.95
CA ALA A 360 6.89 -8.03 8.95
C ALA A 360 8.30 -8.06 9.56
N LEU A 361 8.60 -7.12 10.47
CA LEU A 361 9.90 -7.05 11.14
C LEU A 361 10.09 -8.19 12.15
N GLU A 362 9.04 -8.64 12.84
CA GLU A 362 9.07 -9.82 13.71
C GLU A 362 9.41 -11.07 12.89
N TYR A 363 8.77 -11.26 11.74
CA TYR A 363 9.10 -12.37 10.82
C TYR A 363 10.53 -12.29 10.28
N ALA A 364 10.97 -11.10 9.84
CA ALA A 364 12.33 -10.91 9.31
C ALA A 364 13.43 -11.13 10.37
N LYS A 365 13.13 -10.94 11.64
CA LYS A 365 14.06 -11.25 12.73
C LYS A 365 14.33 -12.76 12.86
N GLU A 366 13.32 -13.59 12.64
CA GLU A 366 13.42 -15.05 12.67
C GLU A 366 13.89 -15.63 11.32
N ASN A 367 13.69 -14.87 10.24
CA ASN A 367 14.04 -15.21 8.85
C ASN A 367 14.94 -14.12 8.26
N PRO A 368 16.26 -14.14 8.54
CA PRO A 368 17.18 -13.02 8.28
C PRO A 368 17.30 -12.62 6.81
N ASP A 369 16.96 -13.50 5.86
CA ASP A 369 17.00 -13.25 4.42
C ASP A 369 15.65 -12.69 3.91
N THR A 370 14.88 -12.02 4.77
CA THR A 370 13.67 -11.32 4.42
C THR A 370 13.91 -9.81 4.32
N LEU A 371 13.82 -9.27 3.12
CA LEU A 371 13.82 -7.83 2.88
C LEU A 371 12.45 -7.25 3.25
N VAL A 372 12.41 -6.25 4.13
CA VAL A 372 11.22 -5.48 4.44
C VAL A 372 11.44 -4.05 3.99
N LEU A 373 10.60 -3.58 3.08
CA LEU A 373 10.54 -2.19 2.62
C LEU A 373 9.18 -1.59 2.96
N VAL A 374 9.19 -0.33 3.41
CA VAL A 374 7.98 0.46 3.64
C VAL A 374 8.10 1.76 2.87
N THR A 375 7.11 2.08 2.04
CA THR A 375 7.10 3.30 1.24
C THR A 375 5.68 3.82 1.06
N SER A 376 5.54 4.91 0.34
CA SER A 376 4.28 5.39 -0.21
C SER A 376 4.32 5.31 -1.73
N ASP A 377 3.17 5.31 -2.33
CA ASP A 377 3.01 5.39 -3.78
C ASP A 377 3.08 6.85 -4.26
N HIS A 378 2.41 7.80 -3.59
CA HIS A 378 2.50 9.24 -3.84
C HIS A 378 2.33 10.05 -2.56
N THR A 379 2.37 11.38 -2.65
CA THR A 379 2.11 12.30 -1.54
C THR A 379 0.70 12.88 -1.63
N HIS A 380 0.17 13.37 -0.51
CA HIS A 380 -1.19 13.90 -0.42
C HIS A 380 -1.23 15.26 0.29
N ALA A 381 -2.39 15.93 0.20
CA ALA A 381 -2.66 17.16 0.92
C ALA A 381 -3.06 16.88 2.36
N ALA A 382 -2.21 17.10 3.27
CA ALA A 382 -2.49 17.24 4.69
C ALA A 382 -1.28 17.90 5.33
N GLN A 383 -1.43 19.07 5.92
CA GLN A 383 -0.30 19.79 6.49
C GLN A 383 -0.63 20.26 7.90
N ILE A 384 0.31 20.10 8.82
CA ILE A 384 0.20 20.73 10.14
C ILE A 384 0.42 22.23 9.98
N VAL A 385 -0.54 23.00 10.47
CA VAL A 385 -0.50 24.47 10.41
C VAL A 385 -0.67 25.03 11.84
N PRO A 386 -0.30 26.30 12.09
CA PRO A 386 -0.51 26.91 13.39
C PRO A 386 -2.01 26.94 13.76
N ASP A 387 -2.35 26.42 14.94
CA ASP A 387 -3.72 26.47 15.49
C ASP A 387 -4.12 27.94 15.81
N LYS A 388 -3.15 28.75 16.21
CA LYS A 388 -3.29 30.20 16.37
C LYS A 388 -2.27 30.89 15.49
N SER A 389 -2.70 31.96 14.83
CA SER A 389 -1.77 32.75 14.03
C SER A 389 -0.53 33.15 14.84
N LEU A 390 0.66 33.09 14.21
CA LEU A 390 1.89 33.65 14.78
C LEU A 390 1.77 35.16 15.05
N PHE A 391 0.79 35.82 14.42
CA PHE A 391 0.46 37.24 14.61
C PHE A 391 -0.75 37.45 15.53
N SER A 392 -1.11 36.44 16.34
CA SER A 392 -2.28 36.55 17.25
C SER A 392 -2.17 37.66 18.30
N GLU A 393 -0.94 38.13 18.57
CA GLU A 393 -0.69 39.30 19.45
C GLU A 393 -0.93 40.64 18.73
N TYR A 394 -1.04 40.61 17.41
CA TYR A 394 -1.38 41.78 16.58
C TYR A 394 -2.88 41.72 16.24
N PRO A 395 -3.57 42.83 16.11
CA PRO A 395 -5.00 42.85 15.79
C PRO A 395 -5.29 42.50 14.31
N MET A 396 -4.61 41.50 13.78
CA MET A 396 -4.79 41.03 12.41
C MET A 396 -5.28 39.58 12.39
N PRO A 397 -6.44 39.32 11.80
CA PRO A 397 -7.01 37.98 11.70
C PRO A 397 -6.32 37.17 10.58
N VAL A 398 -5.12 36.66 10.86
CA VAL A 398 -4.39 35.77 9.93
C VAL A 398 -4.85 34.33 10.13
N TYR A 399 -5.20 33.67 9.05
CA TYR A 399 -5.60 32.25 9.04
C TYR A 399 -5.09 31.56 7.79
N THR A 400 -4.92 30.23 7.87
CA THR A 400 -4.54 29.40 6.73
C THR A 400 -5.76 29.18 5.82
N PRO A 401 -5.67 29.43 4.51
CA PRO A 401 -6.77 29.18 3.57
C PRO A 401 -7.08 27.67 3.43
N GLY A 402 -8.21 27.36 2.81
CA GLY A 402 -8.67 25.99 2.61
C GLY A 402 -9.52 25.48 3.77
N LYS A 403 -9.60 24.17 3.92
CA LYS A 403 -10.35 23.52 5.01
C LYS A 403 -9.40 23.11 6.12
N ILE A 404 -9.83 23.20 7.36
CA ILE A 404 -9.01 22.91 8.55
C ILE A 404 -9.77 21.94 9.44
N ALA A 405 -9.11 20.86 9.84
CA ALA A 405 -9.53 20.01 10.95
C ALA A 405 -8.66 20.33 12.17
N ARG A 406 -9.29 20.40 13.34
CA ARG A 406 -8.59 20.59 14.61
C ARG A 406 -8.83 19.38 15.48
N VAL A 407 -7.77 18.65 15.83
CA VAL A 407 -7.87 17.37 16.54
C VAL A 407 -7.19 17.49 17.89
N PHE A 408 -7.86 17.06 18.96
CA PHE A 408 -7.25 16.97 20.28
C PHE A 408 -6.20 15.86 20.31
N THR A 409 -5.01 16.19 20.80
CA THR A 409 -3.95 15.19 21.05
C THR A 409 -4.06 14.63 22.47
N LYS A 410 -3.46 13.48 22.71
CA LYS A 410 -3.41 12.86 24.04
C LYS A 410 -2.71 13.73 25.10
N GLU A 411 -1.88 14.68 24.67
CA GLU A 411 -1.16 15.62 25.54
C GLU A 411 -2.01 16.87 25.87
N GLY A 412 -3.25 16.95 25.35
CA GLY A 412 -4.16 18.09 25.57
C GLY A 412 -3.90 19.27 24.63
N GLY A 413 -3.00 19.13 23.66
CA GLY A 413 -2.79 20.12 22.60
C GLY A 413 -3.82 19.97 21.48
N ILE A 414 -3.82 20.94 20.56
CA ILE A 414 -4.63 20.92 19.34
C ILE A 414 -3.69 20.79 18.15
N LEU A 415 -3.91 19.75 17.35
CA LEU A 415 -3.26 19.54 16.07
C LEU A 415 -4.16 20.10 14.98
N ALA A 416 -3.79 21.23 14.39
CA ALA A 416 -4.51 21.84 13.28
C ALA A 416 -3.95 21.30 11.95
N ILE A 417 -4.81 20.67 11.17
CA ILE A 417 -4.47 20.00 9.90
C ILE A 417 -5.21 20.70 8.78
N ASN A 418 -4.47 21.19 7.79
CA ASN A 418 -5.01 21.93 6.66
C ASN A 418 -5.06 21.08 5.39
N TYR A 419 -6.11 21.28 4.61
CA TYR A 419 -6.37 20.72 3.29
C TYR A 419 -6.71 21.88 2.35
N ALA A 420 -5.87 22.13 1.35
CA ALA A 420 -5.97 23.33 0.52
C ALA A 420 -5.51 23.14 -0.92
N THR A 421 -5.41 21.91 -1.42
CA THR A 421 -4.97 21.63 -2.80
C THR A 421 -6.12 21.65 -3.81
N SER A 422 -7.37 21.50 -3.36
CA SER A 422 -8.54 21.51 -4.21
C SER A 422 -9.75 22.20 -3.55
N ASN A 423 -10.59 22.83 -4.39
CA ASN A 423 -11.91 23.32 -4.00
C ASN A 423 -13.05 22.34 -4.39
N PHE A 424 -12.69 21.18 -4.98
CA PHE A 424 -13.65 20.14 -5.37
C PHE A 424 -14.14 19.34 -4.15
N GLU A 425 -15.05 18.40 -4.36
CA GLU A 425 -15.57 17.52 -3.29
C GLU A 425 -14.44 16.68 -2.67
N ALA A 426 -13.53 16.17 -3.49
CA ALA A 426 -12.35 15.46 -3.06
C ALA A 426 -11.13 16.40 -3.00
N GLU A 427 -10.24 16.18 -2.03
CA GLU A 427 -8.93 16.80 -2.00
C GLU A 427 -8.01 16.12 -3.03
N GLU A 428 -7.00 16.83 -3.51
CA GLU A 428 -6.08 16.34 -4.56
C GLU A 428 -4.73 15.93 -3.97
N HIS A 429 -4.03 15.03 -4.70
CA HIS A 429 -2.66 14.66 -4.43
C HIS A 429 -1.69 15.84 -4.57
N THR A 430 -0.48 15.65 -4.08
CA THR A 430 0.62 16.63 -4.22
C THR A 430 1.83 15.99 -4.90
N GLY A 431 2.72 16.82 -5.44
CA GLY A 431 3.94 16.37 -6.11
C GLY A 431 5.16 16.56 -5.22
N ALA A 432 5.56 15.54 -4.48
CA ALA A 432 6.80 15.51 -3.71
C ALA A 432 7.40 14.10 -3.70
N ASN A 433 8.62 13.95 -3.15
CA ASN A 433 9.22 12.66 -2.93
C ASN A 433 8.48 11.92 -1.82
N VAL A 434 8.41 10.60 -1.93
CA VAL A 434 7.85 9.74 -0.88
C VAL A 434 8.96 9.16 -0.01
N PRO A 435 8.73 8.95 1.30
CA PRO A 435 9.70 8.30 2.16
C PRO A 435 9.83 6.81 1.81
N ILE A 436 11.02 6.25 2.02
CA ILE A 436 11.27 4.82 1.97
C ILE A 436 12.05 4.40 3.21
N PHE A 437 11.59 3.35 3.86
CA PHE A 437 12.22 2.75 5.03
C PHE A 437 12.56 1.29 4.71
N GLY A 438 13.62 0.78 5.33
CA GLY A 438 14.01 -0.61 5.14
C GLY A 438 14.60 -1.23 6.41
N ASN A 439 14.56 -2.54 6.49
CA ASN A 439 15.23 -3.28 7.54
C ASN A 439 16.75 -3.39 7.27
N GLN A 440 17.47 -4.19 8.08
CA GLN A 440 18.92 -4.32 7.95
C GLN A 440 19.38 -4.82 6.56
N ILE A 441 18.56 -5.60 5.85
CA ILE A 441 18.86 -6.04 4.47
C ILE A 441 18.98 -4.85 3.52
N ALA A 442 18.10 -3.85 3.63
CA ALA A 442 18.20 -2.65 2.79
C ALA A 442 19.54 -1.91 2.99
N VAL A 443 20.08 -1.94 4.21
CA VAL A 443 21.41 -1.35 4.53
C VAL A 443 22.53 -2.22 3.93
N SER A 444 22.52 -3.54 4.17
CA SER A 444 23.58 -4.46 3.70
C SER A 444 23.61 -4.57 2.16
N GLU A 445 22.46 -4.56 1.52
CA GLU A 445 22.32 -4.56 0.05
C GLU A 445 22.48 -3.19 -0.58
N LYS A 446 22.80 -2.15 0.24
CA LYS A 446 23.13 -0.79 -0.19
C LYS A 446 22.01 -0.11 -1.00
N LEU A 447 20.78 -0.18 -0.51
CA LEU A 447 19.68 0.60 -1.07
C LEU A 447 20.08 2.09 -1.08
N PRO A 448 19.98 2.83 -2.20
CA PRO A 448 20.30 4.26 -2.23
C PRO A 448 19.36 5.08 -1.34
N THR A 449 19.88 6.13 -0.71
CA THR A 449 19.06 7.06 0.12
C THR A 449 18.21 8.01 -0.71
N TYR A 450 18.53 8.20 -1.98
CA TYR A 450 17.72 8.88 -2.98
C TYR A 450 17.67 7.99 -4.24
N MET A 451 16.48 7.76 -4.74
CA MET A 451 16.24 6.94 -5.93
C MET A 451 15.00 7.45 -6.69
N LEU A 452 14.79 6.95 -7.89
CA LEU A 452 13.52 7.05 -8.59
C LEU A 452 12.58 5.93 -8.11
N GLN A 453 11.28 6.15 -8.12
CA GLN A 453 10.33 5.14 -7.66
C GLN A 453 10.44 3.79 -8.42
N PRO A 454 10.69 3.75 -9.77
CA PRO A 454 10.98 2.50 -10.48
C PRO A 454 12.22 1.74 -9.98
N ASP A 455 13.18 2.42 -9.34
CA ASP A 455 14.38 1.77 -8.81
C ASP A 455 14.07 0.87 -7.62
N VAL A 456 12.95 1.10 -6.93
CA VAL A 456 12.46 0.23 -5.83
C VAL A 456 12.13 -1.16 -6.38
N PHE A 457 11.43 -1.24 -7.53
CA PHE A 457 11.22 -2.50 -8.24
C PHE A 457 12.55 -3.17 -8.58
N SER A 458 13.48 -2.42 -9.21
CA SER A 458 14.78 -2.95 -9.64
C SER A 458 15.58 -3.50 -8.46
N PHE A 459 15.48 -2.89 -7.29
CA PHE A 459 16.12 -3.36 -6.08
C PHE A 459 15.51 -4.67 -5.57
N MET A 460 14.18 -4.75 -5.49
CA MET A 460 13.47 -5.97 -5.07
C MET A 460 13.69 -7.13 -6.05
N ALA A 461 13.58 -6.86 -7.36
CA ALA A 461 13.79 -7.87 -8.40
C ALA A 461 15.21 -8.43 -8.37
N ARG A 462 16.23 -7.58 -8.20
CA ARG A 462 17.62 -8.01 -8.03
C ARG A 462 17.79 -8.83 -6.75
N TYR A 463 17.19 -8.44 -5.64
CA TYR A 463 17.26 -9.17 -4.38
C TYR A 463 16.69 -10.59 -4.51
N LEU A 464 15.56 -10.75 -5.20
CA LEU A 464 14.92 -12.04 -5.50
C LEU A 464 15.51 -12.75 -6.73
N GLU A 465 16.55 -12.20 -7.37
CA GLU A 465 17.19 -12.79 -8.55
C GLU A 465 16.22 -13.05 -9.71
N LEU A 466 15.27 -12.12 -9.94
CA LEU A 466 14.23 -12.25 -10.97
C LEU A 466 14.67 -11.87 -12.39
N ASN A 467 15.95 -11.57 -12.62
CA ASN A 467 16.51 -11.15 -13.92
C ASN A 467 16.66 -12.33 -14.90
#